data_76da285c1b406fa574fa50c6286cc947
#
_entry.id   76da285c1b406fa574fa50c6286cc947
#
_cell.length_a   1.000
_cell.length_b   1.000
_cell.length_c   1.000
_cell.angle_alpha   90.00
_cell.angle_beta   90.00
_cell.angle_gamma   90.00
#
_symmetry.space_group_name_H-M   'P 1'
#
loop_
_entity.id
_entity.type
_entity.pdbx_description
1 polymer ?
#
loop_
_entity_poly.entity_id
_entity_poly.type
_entity_poly.pdbx_seq_one_letter_code
_entity_poly.pdbx_strand_id
1 'polypeptide(L)'
;MHWTEGGPDYTNPDYATDWTRWSEVFSNSLRNWCQSITGWNLALDEKGRPNIGPFPCGGVVTIDSLSKEITRSGQYWAFAHYARKIRRGARRFMSQGILPHLDHFACENPDGQKVLVVTNSGSSRTVALQMGEWMTELKCEPESVSTLVWT
;
A
#
# COMPACT_ATOMS: atom_id res chain seq x y z
N MET A 1 -3.87 14.87 -10.50
CA MET A 1 -3.27 15.12 -9.17
C MET A 1 -2.20 14.08 -8.93
N HIS A 2 -1.15 14.42 -8.17
CA HIS A 2 -0.06 13.50 -7.82
C HIS A 2 0.16 13.60 -6.31
N TRP A 3 0.27 12.45 -5.64
CA TRP A 3 0.72 12.41 -4.27
C TRP A 3 2.25 12.33 -4.29
N THR A 4 2.88 13.44 -3.95
CA THR A 4 4.29 13.67 -4.32
C THR A 4 5.27 13.38 -3.19
N GLU A 5 4.79 13.26 -1.95
CA GLU A 5 5.68 13.14 -0.81
C GLU A 5 4.97 12.50 0.39
N GLY A 6 5.61 11.52 0.96
CA GLY A 6 5.23 10.90 2.22
C GLY A 6 6.18 9.76 2.53
N GLY A 7 6.76 9.80 3.70
CA GLY A 7 7.74 8.82 4.14
C GLY A 7 7.42 8.27 5.53
N PRO A 8 7.95 7.08 5.84
CA PRO A 8 7.87 6.54 7.17
C PRO A 8 8.63 7.40 8.17
N ASP A 9 8.29 7.25 9.43
CA ASP A 9 9.02 7.81 10.56
C ASP A 9 9.84 6.68 11.21
N TYR A 10 11.17 6.79 11.23
CA TYR A 10 12.03 5.74 11.78
C TYR A 10 11.89 5.58 13.30
N THR A 11 11.32 6.59 13.99
CA THR A 11 11.06 6.52 15.42
C THR A 11 9.75 5.80 15.76
N ASN A 12 8.91 5.54 14.74
CA ASN A 12 7.67 4.80 14.92
C ASN A 12 7.99 3.32 15.23
N PRO A 13 7.53 2.77 16.36
CA PRO A 13 7.74 1.36 16.68
C PRO A 13 7.16 0.40 15.65
N ASP A 14 6.11 0.82 14.92
CA ASP A 14 5.45 0.04 13.89
C ASP A 14 6.03 0.25 12.48
N TYR A 15 7.18 0.91 12.37
CA TYR A 15 7.83 1.24 11.09
C TYR A 15 7.87 0.07 10.10
N ALA A 16 8.14 -1.15 10.55
CA ALA A 16 8.24 -2.32 9.68
C ALA A 16 6.89 -3.00 9.41
N THR A 17 5.84 -2.67 10.14
CA THR A 17 4.56 -3.41 10.16
C THR A 17 3.33 -2.56 9.87
N ASP A 18 3.46 -1.26 9.66
CA ASP A 18 2.34 -0.33 9.42
C ASP A 18 1.84 -0.34 7.95
N TRP A 19 1.96 -1.48 7.25
CA TRP A 19 1.57 -1.63 5.85
C TRP A 19 0.09 -1.37 5.58
N THR A 20 -0.81 -1.65 6.50
CA THR A 20 -2.24 -1.36 6.36
C THR A 20 -2.50 0.13 6.29
N ARG A 21 -1.87 0.91 7.18
CA ARG A 21 -1.93 2.37 7.18
C ARG A 21 -1.47 2.95 5.84
N TRP A 22 -0.34 2.48 5.31
CA TRP A 22 0.17 2.95 4.01
C TRP A 22 -0.73 2.53 2.85
N SER A 23 -1.27 1.32 2.90
CA SER A 23 -2.22 0.84 1.90
C SER A 23 -3.49 1.68 1.87
N GLU A 24 -4.04 2.08 3.02
CA GLU A 24 -5.19 2.99 3.12
C GLU A 24 -4.86 4.37 2.53
N VAL A 25 -3.67 4.92 2.82
CA VAL A 25 -3.21 6.19 2.22
C VAL A 25 -3.16 6.08 0.70
N PHE A 26 -2.64 4.98 0.16
CA PHE A 26 -2.54 4.77 -1.29
C PHE A 26 -3.91 4.59 -1.94
N SER A 27 -4.78 3.74 -1.38
CA SER A 27 -6.15 3.56 -1.85
C SER A 27 -6.91 4.89 -1.87
N ASN A 28 -6.85 5.64 -0.77
CA ASN A 28 -7.53 6.92 -0.67
C ASN A 28 -7.01 7.94 -1.68
N SER A 29 -5.69 8.03 -1.86
CA SER A 29 -5.08 8.91 -2.85
C SER A 29 -5.54 8.57 -4.27
N LEU A 30 -5.50 7.30 -4.65
CA LEU A 30 -5.91 6.83 -5.97
C LEU A 30 -7.42 6.99 -6.21
N ARG A 31 -8.25 6.76 -5.20
CA ARG A 31 -9.70 7.02 -5.28
C ARG A 31 -10.02 8.49 -5.42
N ASN A 32 -9.18 9.37 -4.90
CA ASN A 32 -9.29 10.82 -5.01
C ASN A 32 -8.47 11.39 -6.20
N TRP A 33 -8.36 10.63 -7.30
CA TRP A 33 -7.83 11.05 -8.59
C TRP A 33 -6.31 11.30 -8.63
N CYS A 34 -5.55 10.82 -7.66
CA CYS A 34 -4.10 10.77 -7.82
C CYS A 34 -3.72 9.78 -8.93
N GLN A 35 -2.84 10.23 -9.81
CA GLN A 35 -2.32 9.45 -10.94
C GLN A 35 -0.95 8.83 -10.65
N SER A 36 -0.32 9.26 -9.58
CA SER A 36 0.91 8.68 -9.08
C SER A 36 1.04 8.86 -7.57
N ILE A 37 1.81 7.98 -6.96
CA ILE A 37 2.20 8.02 -5.56
C ILE A 37 3.72 7.91 -5.52
N THR A 38 4.37 8.86 -4.85
CA THR A 38 5.82 8.91 -4.68
C THR A 38 6.16 8.86 -3.19
N GLY A 39 6.88 7.82 -2.76
CA GLY A 39 7.41 7.75 -1.41
C GLY A 39 8.62 8.66 -1.23
N TRP A 40 8.83 9.15 -0.03
CA TRP A 40 9.95 10.00 0.32
C TRP A 40 11.02 9.22 1.05
N ASN A 41 12.24 9.36 0.52
CA ASN A 41 13.48 8.63 0.73
C ASN A 41 13.37 7.14 0.41
N LEU A 42 14.10 6.73 -0.61
CA LEU A 42 14.19 5.31 -0.96
C LEU A 42 14.89 4.51 0.15
N ALA A 43 16.04 5.00 0.60
CA ALA A 43 16.85 4.31 1.60
C ALA A 43 17.53 5.31 2.55
N LEU A 44 17.45 5.04 3.83
CA LEU A 44 18.14 5.78 4.89
C LEU A 44 18.76 4.77 5.88
N ASP A 45 19.67 5.26 6.74
CA ASP A 45 20.18 4.45 7.85
C ASP A 45 19.18 4.39 9.03
N GLU A 46 19.53 3.68 10.10
CA GLU A 46 18.74 3.49 11.32
C GLU A 46 18.53 4.80 12.13
N LYS A 47 19.18 5.87 11.72
CA LYS A 47 19.04 7.23 12.29
C LYS A 47 18.35 8.18 11.33
N GLY A 48 17.79 7.64 10.24
CA GLY A 48 17.14 8.42 9.19
C GLY A 48 18.10 9.28 8.37
N ARG A 49 19.34 8.84 8.14
CA ARG A 49 20.35 9.59 7.38
C ARG A 49 20.67 8.94 6.04
N PRO A 50 21.12 9.69 5.03
CA PRO A 50 21.24 11.14 5.02
C PRO A 50 19.86 11.80 4.92
N ASN A 51 19.59 12.79 5.78
CA ASN A 51 18.39 13.59 5.75
C ASN A 51 18.74 15.04 6.12
N ILE A 52 18.19 16.00 5.39
CA ILE A 52 18.47 17.44 5.58
C ILE A 52 17.41 18.10 6.50
N GLY A 53 16.23 17.46 6.62
CA GLY A 53 15.12 18.02 7.39
C GLY A 53 15.25 17.83 8.91
N PRO A 54 14.50 18.60 9.69
CA PRO A 54 14.50 18.50 11.14
C PRO A 54 13.62 17.36 11.70
N PHE A 55 12.90 16.66 10.84
CA PHE A 55 11.96 15.61 11.26
C PHE A 55 12.57 14.21 11.18
N PRO A 56 12.07 13.28 11.96
CA PRO A 56 12.48 11.89 11.88
C PRO A 56 11.93 11.26 10.60
N CYS A 57 12.77 11.18 9.56
CA CYS A 57 12.42 10.50 8.32
C CYS A 57 12.97 9.08 8.32
N GLY A 58 12.10 8.10 8.05
CA GLY A 58 12.50 6.74 7.67
C GLY A 58 12.62 6.60 6.15
N GLY A 59 13.47 5.70 5.70
CA GLY A 59 13.47 5.26 4.29
C GLY A 59 12.32 4.29 4.02
N VAL A 60 11.96 4.12 2.75
CA VAL A 60 11.16 2.98 2.32
C VAL A 60 11.86 1.67 2.73
N VAL A 61 13.19 1.69 2.70
CA VAL A 61 14.04 0.69 3.35
C VAL A 61 15.04 1.37 4.28
N THR A 62 15.39 0.70 5.38
CA THR A 62 16.49 1.08 6.25
C THR A 62 17.67 0.16 6.00
N ILE A 63 18.87 0.73 5.86
CA ILE A 63 20.12 0.00 5.75
C ILE A 63 20.94 0.32 7.01
N ASP A 64 21.09 -0.68 7.88
CA ASP A 64 21.88 -0.52 9.11
C ASP A 64 23.32 -0.11 8.77
N SER A 65 23.80 0.95 9.38
CA SER A 65 25.08 1.56 9.05
C SER A 65 26.27 0.67 9.38
N LEU A 66 26.13 -0.28 10.29
CA LEU A 66 27.19 -1.21 10.73
C LEU A 66 27.04 -2.58 10.07
N SER A 67 25.92 -3.25 10.27
CA SER A 67 25.68 -4.63 9.79
C SER A 67 25.38 -4.70 8.30
N LYS A 68 24.94 -3.59 7.68
CA LYS A 68 24.41 -3.52 6.30
C LYS A 68 23.13 -4.32 6.09
N GLU A 69 22.48 -4.73 7.16
CA GLU A 69 21.19 -5.40 7.09
C GLU A 69 20.12 -4.46 6.54
N ILE A 70 19.22 -5.00 5.72
CA ILE A 70 18.13 -4.23 5.08
C ILE A 70 16.81 -4.57 5.76
N THR A 71 16.22 -3.58 6.42
CA THR A 71 14.86 -3.64 6.94
C THR A 71 13.90 -2.94 5.98
N ARG A 72 12.81 -3.60 5.63
CA ARG A 72 11.75 -3.07 4.78
C ARG A 72 10.64 -2.47 5.64
N SER A 73 10.24 -1.23 5.34
CA SER A 73 9.14 -0.57 6.05
C SER A 73 7.78 -1.14 5.66
N GLY A 74 6.75 -0.83 6.45
CA GLY A 74 5.36 -1.09 6.06
C GLY A 74 4.99 -0.41 4.74
N GLN A 75 5.53 0.79 4.48
CA GLN A 75 5.36 1.49 3.20
C GLN A 75 5.93 0.69 2.02
N TYR A 76 7.10 0.03 2.17
CA TYR A 76 7.67 -0.85 1.15
C TYR A 76 6.69 -1.97 0.78
N TRP A 77 6.11 -2.63 1.78
CA TRP A 77 5.17 -3.72 1.55
C TRP A 77 3.87 -3.23 0.92
N ALA A 78 3.34 -2.10 1.36
CA ALA A 78 2.21 -1.47 0.71
C ALA A 78 2.51 -1.16 -0.76
N PHE A 79 3.64 -0.52 -1.09
CA PHE A 79 4.05 -0.30 -2.48
C PHE A 79 4.10 -1.59 -3.30
N ALA A 80 4.60 -2.68 -2.72
CA ALA A 80 4.67 -3.97 -3.43
C ALA A 80 3.30 -4.48 -3.87
N HIS A 81 2.24 -4.26 -3.08
CA HIS A 81 0.87 -4.65 -3.44
C HIS A 81 0.34 -3.87 -4.65
N TYR A 82 0.67 -2.59 -4.77
CA TYR A 82 0.21 -1.75 -5.89
C TYR A 82 1.14 -1.85 -7.09
N ALA A 83 2.43 -1.59 -6.92
CA ALA A 83 3.38 -1.43 -8.01
C ALA A 83 3.66 -2.71 -8.81
N ARG A 84 3.51 -3.89 -8.19
CA ARG A 84 3.75 -5.17 -8.90
C ARG A 84 2.64 -5.53 -9.87
N LYS A 85 1.41 -5.09 -9.63
CA LYS A 85 0.24 -5.56 -10.37
C LYS A 85 -0.47 -4.47 -11.17
N ILE A 86 -0.39 -3.22 -10.73
CA ILE A 86 -0.98 -2.09 -11.45
C ILE A 86 0.00 -1.59 -12.48
N ARG A 87 -0.41 -1.56 -13.74
CA ARG A 87 0.42 -1.15 -14.86
C ARG A 87 0.20 0.32 -15.19
N ARG A 88 1.20 0.95 -15.78
CA ARG A 88 1.05 2.29 -16.34
C ARG A 88 -0.09 2.30 -17.37
N GLY A 89 -1.00 3.25 -17.24
CA GLY A 89 -2.20 3.33 -18.07
C GLY A 89 -3.41 2.57 -17.52
N ALA A 90 -3.28 1.94 -16.35
CA ALA A 90 -4.43 1.33 -15.67
C ALA A 90 -5.53 2.37 -15.41
N ARG A 91 -6.77 1.95 -15.53
CA ARG A 91 -7.95 2.79 -15.32
C ARG A 91 -8.71 2.31 -14.10
N ARG A 92 -8.89 3.22 -13.14
CA ARG A 92 -9.74 2.94 -11.98
C ARG A 92 -11.18 2.71 -12.42
N PHE A 93 -11.81 1.70 -11.90
CA PHE A 93 -13.27 1.53 -11.96
C PHE A 93 -13.87 1.59 -10.55
N MET A 94 -15.19 1.79 -10.48
CA MET A 94 -15.88 1.91 -9.22
C MET A 94 -15.93 0.56 -8.51
N SER A 95 -15.48 0.52 -7.25
CA SER A 95 -15.72 -0.56 -6.33
C SER A 95 -16.52 -0.03 -5.13
N GLN A 96 -17.49 -0.80 -4.67
CA GLN A 96 -18.39 -0.42 -3.60
C GLN A 96 -18.31 -1.43 -2.46
N GLY A 97 -18.56 -0.97 -1.27
CA GLY A 97 -18.57 -1.73 -0.04
C GLY A 97 -18.05 -0.87 1.10
N ILE A 98 -18.83 -0.74 2.17
CA ILE A 98 -18.44 0.00 3.36
C ILE A 98 -18.50 -0.98 4.53
N LEU A 99 -17.33 -1.45 4.94
CA LEU A 99 -17.17 -2.26 6.15
C LEU A 99 -16.14 -1.57 7.06
N PRO A 100 -16.38 -1.50 8.36
CA PRO A 100 -15.40 -0.95 9.29
C PRO A 100 -14.06 -1.66 9.16
N HIS A 101 -12.96 -0.91 9.16
CA HIS A 101 -11.59 -1.43 9.03
C HIS A 101 -11.31 -2.20 7.74
N LEU A 102 -12.09 -1.97 6.70
CA LEU A 102 -11.85 -2.54 5.38
C LEU A 102 -11.79 -1.41 4.34
N ASP A 103 -10.69 -1.32 3.65
CA ASP A 103 -10.51 -0.39 2.54
C ASP A 103 -10.18 -1.15 1.25
N HIS A 104 -10.47 -0.56 0.09
CA HIS A 104 -10.23 -1.24 -1.18
C HIS A 104 -10.01 -0.26 -2.34
N PHE A 105 -9.25 -0.71 -3.33
CA PHE A 105 -9.02 -0.01 -4.58
C PHE A 105 -9.06 -0.99 -5.74
N ALA A 106 -9.77 -0.63 -6.82
CA ALA A 106 -9.90 -1.47 -8.01
C ALA A 106 -9.54 -0.73 -9.29
N CYS A 107 -8.83 -1.40 -10.19
CA CYS A 107 -8.50 -0.88 -11.51
C CYS A 107 -8.40 -2.00 -12.56
N GLU A 108 -8.42 -1.60 -13.83
CA GLU A 108 -8.17 -2.45 -14.98
C GLU A 108 -6.91 -1.99 -15.70
N ASN A 109 -6.00 -2.90 -15.91
CA ASN A 109 -4.77 -2.69 -16.67
C ASN A 109 -5.07 -2.57 -18.18
N PRO A 110 -4.16 -2.00 -18.99
CA PRO A 110 -4.35 -1.88 -20.43
C PRO A 110 -4.54 -3.22 -21.18
N ASP A 111 -4.09 -4.32 -20.59
CA ASP A 111 -4.25 -5.69 -21.12
C ASP A 111 -5.58 -6.36 -20.70
N GLY A 112 -6.48 -5.61 -20.05
CA GLY A 112 -7.77 -6.11 -19.57
C GLY A 112 -7.70 -6.83 -18.21
N GLN A 113 -6.51 -7.04 -17.65
CA GLN A 113 -6.36 -7.62 -16.34
C GLN A 113 -6.92 -6.69 -15.26
N LYS A 114 -7.78 -7.20 -14.41
CA LYS A 114 -8.34 -6.47 -13.28
C LYS A 114 -7.54 -6.71 -12.03
N VAL A 115 -7.38 -5.67 -11.24
CA VAL A 115 -6.64 -5.69 -9.97
C VAL A 115 -7.52 -5.10 -8.87
N LEU A 116 -7.66 -5.84 -7.78
CA LEU A 116 -8.30 -5.38 -6.56
C LEU A 116 -7.30 -5.49 -5.41
N VAL A 117 -7.02 -4.37 -4.77
CA VAL A 117 -6.28 -4.33 -3.50
C VAL A 117 -7.28 -4.16 -2.38
N VAL A 118 -7.21 -5.02 -1.38
CA VAL A 118 -8.06 -5.00 -0.18
C VAL A 118 -7.17 -4.87 1.04
N THR A 119 -7.47 -3.91 1.89
CA THR A 119 -6.78 -3.65 3.16
C THR A 119 -7.73 -3.96 4.31
N ASN A 120 -7.33 -4.83 5.21
CA ASN A 120 -8.03 -5.11 6.46
C ASN A 120 -7.18 -4.63 7.63
N SER A 121 -7.55 -3.48 8.23
CA SER A 121 -6.90 -2.92 9.42
C SER A 121 -7.60 -3.33 10.72
N GLY A 122 -8.27 -4.47 10.71
CA GLY A 122 -8.99 -5.03 11.86
C GLY A 122 -8.72 -6.52 12.04
N SER A 123 -9.61 -7.17 12.79
CA SER A 123 -9.55 -8.62 13.01
C SER A 123 -9.78 -9.43 11.74
N SER A 124 -9.41 -10.71 11.76
CA SER A 124 -9.68 -11.64 10.66
C SER A 124 -11.15 -11.68 10.28
N ARG A 125 -11.43 -11.69 9.00
CA ARG A 125 -12.79 -11.76 8.44
C ARG A 125 -12.82 -12.39 7.06
N THR A 126 -13.97 -12.90 6.68
CA THR A 126 -14.25 -13.30 5.30
C THR A 126 -15.12 -12.24 4.64
N VAL A 127 -14.77 -11.83 3.45
CA VAL A 127 -15.45 -10.80 2.66
C VAL A 127 -15.96 -11.43 1.36
N ALA A 128 -17.26 -11.31 1.09
CA ALA A 128 -17.82 -11.68 -0.19
C ALA A 128 -17.48 -10.59 -1.23
N LEU A 129 -16.91 -10.99 -2.34
CA LEU A 129 -16.58 -10.14 -3.47
C LEU A 129 -17.51 -10.50 -4.63
N GLN A 130 -18.13 -9.49 -5.25
CA GLN A 130 -19.01 -9.69 -6.39
C GLN A 130 -18.61 -8.77 -7.55
N MET A 131 -18.62 -9.32 -8.76
CA MET A 131 -18.46 -8.59 -10.00
C MET A 131 -19.39 -9.17 -11.08
N GLY A 132 -20.46 -8.43 -11.39
CA GLY A 132 -21.53 -8.95 -12.23
C GLY A 132 -22.17 -10.16 -11.58
N GLU A 133 -22.18 -11.28 -12.30
CA GLU A 133 -22.71 -12.58 -11.80
C GLU A 133 -21.66 -13.40 -11.05
N TRP A 134 -20.39 -13.00 -11.09
CA TRP A 134 -19.31 -13.71 -10.42
C TRP A 134 -19.24 -13.35 -8.95
N MET A 135 -19.14 -14.37 -8.11
CA MET A 135 -18.94 -14.19 -6.67
C MET A 135 -17.78 -15.06 -6.20
N THR A 136 -17.03 -14.55 -5.24
CA THR A 136 -15.99 -15.28 -4.53
C THR A 136 -15.87 -14.78 -3.09
N GLU A 137 -15.19 -15.53 -2.26
CA GLU A 137 -14.87 -15.13 -0.90
C GLU A 137 -13.38 -14.88 -0.76
N LEU A 138 -13.05 -13.81 -0.04
CA LEU A 138 -11.69 -13.48 0.35
C LEU A 138 -11.58 -13.58 1.88
N LYS A 139 -10.74 -14.48 2.36
CA LYS A 139 -10.32 -14.48 3.75
C LYS A 139 -9.23 -13.44 3.94
N CYS A 140 -9.52 -12.42 4.74
CA CYS A 140 -8.58 -11.38 5.15
C CYS A 140 -8.04 -11.72 6.53
N GLU A 141 -6.74 -11.88 6.65
CA GLU A 141 -6.09 -12.00 7.96
C GLU A 141 -6.09 -10.65 8.70
N PRO A 142 -5.86 -10.64 10.03
CA PRO A 142 -5.73 -9.38 10.77
C PRO A 142 -4.59 -8.53 10.19
N GLU A 143 -4.77 -7.21 10.19
CA GLU A 143 -3.74 -6.25 9.75
C GLU A 143 -3.07 -6.68 8.43
N SER A 144 -3.88 -6.94 7.40
CA SER A 144 -3.39 -7.50 6.15
C SER A 144 -3.75 -6.67 4.92
N VAL A 145 -2.92 -6.81 3.89
CA VAL A 145 -3.19 -6.29 2.55
C VAL A 145 -3.19 -7.47 1.57
N SER A 146 -4.25 -7.58 0.78
CA SER A 146 -4.42 -8.62 -0.23
C SER A 146 -4.54 -7.99 -1.61
N THR A 147 -3.90 -8.60 -2.62
CA THR A 147 -4.05 -8.18 -4.02
C THR A 147 -4.56 -9.35 -4.85
N LEU A 148 -5.75 -9.18 -5.39
CA LEU A 148 -6.38 -10.12 -6.31
C LEU A 148 -6.19 -9.64 -7.74
N VAL A 149 -5.99 -10.59 -8.64
CA VAL A 149 -5.75 -10.32 -10.07
C VAL A 149 -6.51 -11.37 -10.88
N TRP A 150 -7.29 -10.91 -11.87
CA TRP A 150 -8.05 -11.80 -12.77
C TRP A 150 -8.25 -11.13 -14.14
N THR A 151 -8.67 -11.87 -15.12
CA THR A 151 -9.02 -11.44 -16.49
C THR A 151 -10.50 -11.57 -16.73
#